data_3df06a3099ac4fe3fd6fa05fe6882929
#
_entry.id   3df06a3099ac4fe3fd6fa05fe6882929
#
_cell.length_a   1.000
_cell.length_b   1.000
_cell.length_c   1.000
_cell.angle_alpha   90.00
_cell.angle_beta   90.00
_cell.angle_gamma   90.00
#
_symmetry.space_group_name_H-M   'P 1'
#
loop_
_entity.id
_entity.type
_entity.pdbx_description
1 polymer ?
#
loop_
_entity_poly.entity_id
_entity_poly.type
_entity_poly.pdbx_seq_one_letter_code
_entity_poly.pdbx_strand_id
1 'polypeptide(L)'
;MLSQSRVIVITGANRGIGFELAKRLLKNPSKPNVIMTSRNETLGKAALVEILTQYPTSKDSLYYHVLDITNKETYAPFTDWIKTTFGKIDVLVNNAGIKMDKETLEDEDYKSPLSHVEKTVETNYYATRAFTEYVLPLLASDGKIINVSSIRGLYKYQGKTLYKKLTNPDFQPKDLDEIYELFLDAAKKQNYQEAGITGSCYNISKGLLTAWTYYVLKDSLKGDQQAFSLCPGWCRTDMGGEKALKNADEGPDTIEYLIDLPYKLNKEINGKFFLEKELVENN
;
A
#
# COMPACT_ATOMS: atom_id res chain seq x y z
N MET A 1 -5.71 0.09 -33.52
CA MET A 1 -5.02 -0.79 -32.57
C MET A 1 -6.00 -1.07 -31.43
N LEU A 2 -6.35 -2.34 -31.18
CA LEU A 2 -7.12 -2.70 -29.99
C LEU A 2 -6.31 -2.27 -28.78
N SER A 3 -6.88 -1.46 -27.90
CA SER A 3 -6.24 -1.06 -26.64
C SER A 3 -5.87 -2.33 -25.86
N GLN A 4 -4.58 -2.54 -25.64
CA GLN A 4 -4.13 -3.66 -24.82
C GLN A 4 -4.72 -3.48 -23.42
N SER A 5 -5.36 -4.54 -22.85
CA SER A 5 -5.96 -4.49 -21.52
C SER A 5 -4.96 -4.02 -20.47
N ARG A 6 -5.39 -3.15 -19.56
CA ARG A 6 -4.54 -2.66 -18.44
C ARG A 6 -4.01 -3.82 -17.59
N VAL A 7 -2.79 -3.71 -17.14
CA VAL A 7 -2.13 -4.67 -16.25
C VAL A 7 -2.12 -4.10 -14.84
N ILE A 8 -2.84 -4.73 -13.92
CA ILE A 8 -3.00 -4.29 -12.54
C ILE A 8 -2.38 -5.32 -11.61
N VAL A 9 -1.31 -4.95 -10.93
CA VAL A 9 -0.61 -5.79 -9.95
C VAL A 9 -1.10 -5.44 -8.54
N ILE A 10 -1.47 -6.45 -7.75
CA ILE A 10 -1.94 -6.30 -6.37
C ILE A 10 -1.03 -7.11 -5.45
N THR A 11 -0.29 -6.45 -4.56
CA THR A 11 0.54 -7.16 -3.58
C THR A 11 -0.30 -7.63 -2.39
N GLY A 12 -0.02 -8.84 -1.87
CA GLY A 12 -0.76 -9.41 -0.73
C GLY A 12 -2.24 -9.70 -1.03
N ALA A 13 -2.55 -10.22 -2.22
CA ALA A 13 -3.91 -10.40 -2.71
C ALA A 13 -4.53 -11.78 -2.40
N ASN A 14 -3.90 -12.60 -1.58
CA ASN A 14 -4.43 -13.92 -1.22
C ASN A 14 -5.56 -13.90 -0.17
N ARG A 15 -5.85 -12.74 0.43
CA ARG A 15 -6.91 -12.54 1.42
C ARG A 15 -7.24 -11.05 1.61
N GLY A 16 -8.30 -10.78 2.37
CA GLY A 16 -8.68 -9.43 2.79
C GLY A 16 -8.95 -8.47 1.63
N ILE A 17 -8.54 -7.21 1.79
CA ILE A 17 -8.85 -6.13 0.83
C ILE A 17 -8.26 -6.42 -0.56
N GLY A 18 -7.03 -6.94 -0.65
CA GLY A 18 -6.41 -7.28 -1.93
C GLY A 18 -7.16 -8.39 -2.69
N PHE A 19 -7.68 -9.38 -1.99
CA PHE A 19 -8.52 -10.45 -2.54
C PHE A 19 -9.85 -9.90 -3.07
N GLU A 20 -10.53 -9.08 -2.28
CA GLU A 20 -11.79 -8.46 -2.70
C GLU A 20 -11.59 -7.47 -3.86
N LEU A 21 -10.46 -6.74 -3.89
CA LEU A 21 -10.11 -5.91 -5.04
C LEU A 21 -9.94 -6.74 -6.31
N ALA A 22 -9.24 -7.88 -6.24
CA ALA A 22 -9.08 -8.76 -7.40
C ALA A 22 -10.44 -9.21 -7.94
N LYS A 23 -11.37 -9.63 -7.09
CA LYS A 23 -12.75 -10.02 -7.47
C LYS A 23 -13.50 -8.86 -8.14
N ARG A 24 -13.39 -7.66 -7.60
CA ARG A 24 -14.10 -6.47 -8.13
C ARG A 24 -13.58 -6.08 -9.51
N LEU A 25 -12.27 -6.09 -9.70
CA LEU A 25 -11.66 -5.74 -10.99
C LEU A 25 -12.06 -6.68 -12.12
N LEU A 26 -12.39 -7.94 -11.85
CA LEU A 26 -12.91 -8.85 -12.87
C LEU A 26 -14.31 -8.47 -13.39
N LYS A 27 -15.06 -7.66 -12.64
CA LYS A 27 -16.36 -7.12 -13.05
C LYS A 27 -16.21 -5.79 -13.80
N ASN A 28 -15.01 -5.21 -13.83
CA ASN A 28 -14.78 -3.92 -14.49
C ASN A 28 -14.97 -4.06 -16.01
N PRO A 29 -15.78 -3.19 -16.65
CA PRO A 29 -16.02 -3.24 -18.09
C PRO A 29 -14.76 -3.14 -18.94
N SER A 30 -13.68 -2.56 -18.42
CA SER A 30 -12.39 -2.45 -19.12
C SER A 30 -11.63 -3.79 -19.22
N LYS A 31 -12.08 -4.83 -18.50
CA LYS A 31 -11.49 -6.17 -18.46
C LYS A 31 -9.95 -6.15 -18.31
N PRO A 32 -9.43 -5.62 -17.20
CA PRO A 32 -7.99 -5.56 -17.00
C PRO A 32 -7.40 -6.97 -16.78
N ASN A 33 -6.10 -7.12 -17.05
CA ASN A 33 -5.32 -8.24 -16.56
C ASN A 33 -5.00 -8.00 -15.09
N VAL A 34 -5.59 -8.79 -14.20
CA VAL A 34 -5.42 -8.70 -12.75
C VAL A 34 -4.39 -9.70 -12.28
N ILE A 35 -3.33 -9.23 -11.66
CA ILE A 35 -2.23 -10.05 -11.17
C ILE A 35 -2.22 -10.03 -9.66
N MET A 36 -2.64 -11.14 -9.08
CA MET A 36 -2.58 -11.39 -7.64
C MET A 36 -1.16 -11.83 -7.25
N THR A 37 -0.62 -11.27 -6.18
CA THR A 37 0.63 -11.78 -5.62
C THR A 37 0.51 -12.04 -4.12
N SER A 38 1.31 -12.97 -3.62
CA SER A 38 1.47 -13.24 -2.19
C SER A 38 2.77 -13.98 -1.92
N ARG A 39 3.29 -13.85 -0.69
CA ARG A 39 4.52 -14.55 -0.25
C ARG A 39 4.33 -16.07 -0.09
N ASN A 40 3.12 -16.51 0.22
CA ASN A 40 2.80 -17.93 0.36
C ASN A 40 2.12 -18.44 -0.91
N GLU A 41 2.83 -19.24 -1.68
CA GLU A 41 2.38 -19.77 -2.96
C GLU A 41 1.12 -20.62 -2.84
N THR A 42 1.04 -21.49 -1.83
CA THR A 42 -0.10 -22.36 -1.61
C THR A 42 -1.37 -21.57 -1.35
N LEU A 43 -1.30 -20.59 -0.43
CA LEU A 43 -2.46 -19.73 -0.13
C LEU A 43 -2.84 -18.84 -1.31
N GLY A 44 -1.83 -18.36 -2.08
CA GLY A 44 -2.12 -17.55 -3.26
C GLY A 44 -2.79 -18.34 -4.38
N LYS A 45 -2.35 -19.56 -4.64
CA LYS A 45 -3.00 -20.45 -5.61
C LYS A 45 -4.41 -20.87 -5.17
N ALA A 46 -4.61 -21.13 -3.88
CA ALA A 46 -5.95 -21.41 -3.34
C ALA A 46 -6.91 -20.23 -3.55
N ALA A 47 -6.46 -19.01 -3.28
CA ALA A 47 -7.25 -17.80 -3.51
C ALA A 47 -7.57 -17.58 -5.01
N LEU A 48 -6.62 -17.84 -5.91
CA LEU A 48 -6.86 -17.82 -7.35
C LEU A 48 -7.99 -18.79 -7.75
N VAL A 49 -7.89 -20.04 -7.29
CA VAL A 49 -8.90 -21.09 -7.59
C VAL A 49 -10.27 -20.68 -7.04
N GLU A 50 -10.33 -20.15 -5.83
CA GLU A 50 -11.57 -19.67 -5.22
C GLU A 50 -12.24 -18.60 -6.08
N ILE A 51 -11.48 -17.59 -6.55
CA ILE A 51 -12.04 -16.55 -7.42
C ILE A 51 -12.48 -17.13 -8.77
N LEU A 52 -11.68 -17.97 -9.41
CA LEU A 52 -12.03 -18.57 -10.70
C LEU A 52 -13.24 -19.52 -10.62
N THR A 53 -13.49 -20.13 -9.47
CA THR A 53 -14.71 -20.91 -9.23
C THR A 53 -15.94 -20.00 -9.24
N GLN A 54 -15.85 -18.80 -8.71
CA GLN A 54 -16.94 -17.82 -8.71
C GLN A 54 -17.06 -17.08 -10.06
N TYR A 55 -15.94 -16.90 -10.78
CA TYR A 55 -15.84 -16.14 -12.03
C TYR A 55 -15.13 -16.95 -13.13
N PRO A 56 -15.70 -18.07 -13.61
CA PRO A 56 -15.00 -19.00 -14.52
C PRO A 56 -14.65 -18.40 -15.88
N THR A 57 -15.32 -17.33 -16.29
CA THR A 57 -15.02 -16.61 -17.53
C THR A 57 -13.80 -15.69 -17.43
N SER A 58 -13.24 -15.52 -16.24
CA SER A 58 -12.09 -14.63 -16.00
C SER A 58 -10.73 -15.33 -16.04
N LYS A 59 -10.67 -16.60 -16.46
CA LYS A 59 -9.44 -17.40 -16.52
C LYS A 59 -8.31 -16.78 -17.36
N ASP A 60 -8.68 -15.98 -18.36
CA ASP A 60 -7.74 -15.35 -19.28
C ASP A 60 -7.38 -13.89 -18.86
N SER A 61 -7.89 -13.44 -17.70
CA SER A 61 -7.66 -12.09 -17.17
C SER A 61 -7.26 -12.06 -15.70
N LEU A 62 -7.25 -13.20 -15.01
CA LEU A 62 -6.80 -13.33 -13.62
C LEU A 62 -5.57 -14.22 -13.53
N TYR A 63 -4.50 -13.70 -12.97
CA TYR A 63 -3.21 -14.38 -12.85
C TYR A 63 -2.72 -14.36 -11.40
N TYR A 64 -1.86 -15.30 -11.08
CA TYR A 64 -1.16 -15.35 -9.79
C TYR A 64 0.33 -15.54 -10.01
N HIS A 65 1.14 -14.81 -9.24
CA HIS A 65 2.59 -15.05 -9.14
C HIS A 65 3.04 -14.93 -7.68
N VAL A 66 3.96 -15.81 -7.26
CA VAL A 66 4.56 -15.69 -5.93
C VAL A 66 5.44 -14.45 -5.87
N LEU A 67 5.25 -13.64 -4.81
CA LEU A 67 6.05 -12.45 -4.54
C LEU A 67 6.04 -12.17 -3.03
N ASP A 68 7.20 -12.19 -2.42
CA ASP A 68 7.42 -11.68 -1.08
C ASP A 68 8.15 -10.33 -1.16
N ILE A 69 7.44 -9.24 -0.86
CA ILE A 69 8.02 -7.90 -0.92
C ILE A 69 9.18 -7.70 0.07
N THR A 70 9.31 -8.56 1.09
CA THR A 70 10.42 -8.54 2.05
C THR A 70 11.61 -9.37 1.58
N ASN A 71 11.47 -10.19 0.52
CA ASN A 71 12.56 -11.00 -0.06
C ASN A 71 12.88 -10.54 -1.48
N LYS A 72 13.98 -9.79 -1.63
CA LYS A 72 14.42 -9.24 -2.93
C LYS A 72 14.71 -10.30 -4.00
N GLU A 73 14.99 -11.56 -3.61
CA GLU A 73 15.20 -12.65 -4.56
C GLU A 73 13.94 -12.98 -5.37
N THR A 74 12.75 -12.64 -4.85
CA THR A 74 11.47 -12.84 -5.55
C THR A 74 11.18 -11.77 -6.59
N TYR A 75 11.91 -10.65 -6.60
CA TYR A 75 11.61 -9.51 -7.47
C TYR A 75 11.93 -9.80 -8.94
N ALA A 76 13.13 -10.30 -9.23
CA ALA A 76 13.57 -10.57 -10.59
C ALA A 76 12.68 -11.63 -11.28
N PRO A 77 12.40 -12.81 -10.69
CA PRO A 77 11.47 -13.77 -11.30
C PRO A 77 10.10 -13.19 -11.62
N PHE A 78 9.55 -12.37 -10.70
CA PHE A 78 8.28 -11.70 -10.91
C PHE A 78 8.33 -10.68 -12.06
N THR A 79 9.33 -9.80 -12.07
CA THR A 79 9.44 -8.74 -13.08
C THR A 79 9.77 -9.27 -14.46
N ASP A 80 10.58 -10.33 -14.56
CA ASP A 80 10.88 -11.01 -15.84
C ASP A 80 9.62 -11.66 -16.43
N TRP A 81 8.80 -12.26 -15.56
CA TRP A 81 7.51 -12.80 -15.98
C TRP A 81 6.55 -11.67 -16.46
N ILE A 82 6.43 -10.56 -15.71
CA ILE A 82 5.65 -9.39 -16.14
C ILE A 82 6.14 -8.88 -17.50
N LYS A 83 7.45 -8.70 -17.66
CA LYS A 83 8.07 -8.18 -18.88
C LYS A 83 7.80 -9.05 -20.08
N THR A 84 7.91 -10.37 -19.92
CA THR A 84 7.71 -11.32 -21.02
C THR A 84 6.24 -11.53 -21.37
N THR A 85 5.35 -11.48 -20.40
CA THR A 85 3.93 -11.77 -20.58
C THR A 85 3.12 -10.54 -20.98
N PHE A 86 3.39 -9.39 -20.36
CA PHE A 86 2.57 -8.17 -20.48
C PHE A 86 3.34 -6.95 -21.00
N GLY A 87 4.65 -6.94 -20.82
CA GLY A 87 5.55 -5.86 -21.23
C GLY A 87 5.58 -4.66 -20.27
N LYS A 88 4.55 -4.43 -19.47
CA LYS A 88 4.42 -3.26 -18.56
C LYS A 88 3.51 -3.53 -17.38
N ILE A 89 3.50 -2.59 -16.44
CA ILE A 89 2.52 -2.47 -15.34
C ILE A 89 1.77 -1.16 -15.52
N ASP A 90 0.45 -1.19 -15.64
CA ASP A 90 -0.37 0.04 -15.71
C ASP A 90 -0.76 0.54 -14.33
N VAL A 91 -1.00 -0.37 -13.38
CA VAL A 91 -1.28 -0.01 -11.99
C VAL A 91 -0.58 -0.97 -11.03
N LEU A 92 0.17 -0.43 -10.09
CA LEU A 92 0.69 -1.16 -8.93
C LEU A 92 -0.11 -0.78 -7.69
N VAL A 93 -0.79 -1.74 -7.08
CA VAL A 93 -1.45 -1.59 -5.78
C VAL A 93 -0.60 -2.22 -4.70
N ASN A 94 0.09 -1.41 -3.92
CA ASN A 94 0.84 -1.82 -2.75
C ASN A 94 -0.13 -2.03 -1.58
N ASN A 95 -0.72 -3.22 -1.53
CA ASN A 95 -1.68 -3.60 -0.50
C ASN A 95 -1.06 -4.51 0.57
N ALA A 96 0.01 -5.24 0.26
CA ALA A 96 0.69 -6.08 1.24
C ALA A 96 1.12 -5.28 2.48
N GLY A 97 0.79 -5.79 3.65
CA GLY A 97 1.15 -5.17 4.91
C GLY A 97 0.78 -6.04 6.11
N ILE A 98 1.31 -5.68 7.26
CA ILE A 98 1.05 -6.37 8.53
C ILE A 98 0.69 -5.36 9.61
N LYS A 99 -0.05 -5.83 10.62
CA LYS A 99 -0.28 -5.15 11.89
C LYS A 99 -0.01 -6.16 13.00
N MET A 100 1.08 -5.97 13.72
CA MET A 100 1.47 -6.87 14.81
C MET A 100 0.90 -6.40 16.15
N ASP A 101 0.71 -5.09 16.27
CA ASP A 101 0.13 -4.47 17.46
C ASP A 101 -1.36 -4.80 17.59
N LYS A 102 -1.80 -4.95 18.83
CA LYS A 102 -3.22 -5.20 19.16
C LYS A 102 -3.93 -3.95 19.69
N GLU A 103 -3.28 -2.79 19.56
CA GLU A 103 -3.85 -1.52 20.00
C GLU A 103 -5.20 -1.23 19.32
N THR A 104 -6.09 -0.60 20.08
CA THR A 104 -7.34 -0.03 19.57
C THR A 104 -7.14 1.44 19.19
N LEU A 105 -8.19 2.06 18.65
CA LEU A 105 -8.18 3.50 18.33
C LEU A 105 -8.06 4.37 19.60
N GLU A 106 -8.39 3.83 20.74
CA GLU A 106 -8.50 4.50 22.04
C GLU A 106 -7.24 4.33 22.91
N ASP A 107 -6.30 3.46 22.51
CA ASP A 107 -5.09 3.19 23.28
C ASP A 107 -4.00 4.26 23.02
N GLU A 108 -4.16 5.45 23.59
CA GLU A 108 -3.20 6.56 23.45
C GLU A 108 -1.83 6.22 24.06
N ASP A 109 -1.81 5.38 25.09
CA ASP A 109 -0.61 4.97 25.84
C ASP A 109 0.05 3.68 25.35
N TYR A 110 -0.44 3.14 24.20
CA TYR A 110 0.12 1.91 23.65
C TYR A 110 1.60 2.06 23.28
N LYS A 111 2.39 1.03 23.60
CA LYS A 111 3.83 0.97 23.32
C LYS A 111 4.17 -0.31 22.59
N SER A 112 4.52 -0.21 21.31
CA SER A 112 4.96 -1.35 20.52
C SER A 112 6.26 -1.96 21.07
N PRO A 113 6.32 -3.29 21.21
CA PRO A 113 7.59 -3.98 21.47
C PRO A 113 8.58 -3.79 20.30
N LEU A 114 9.88 -3.71 20.58
CA LEU A 114 10.92 -3.50 19.56
C LEU A 114 10.84 -4.51 18.41
N SER A 115 10.58 -5.79 18.72
CA SER A 115 10.44 -6.84 17.70
C SER A 115 9.25 -6.62 16.74
N HIS A 116 8.19 -5.93 17.19
CA HIS A 116 7.07 -5.53 16.35
C HIS A 116 7.44 -4.33 15.48
N VAL A 117 8.21 -3.38 16.04
CA VAL A 117 8.65 -2.16 15.35
C VAL A 117 9.42 -2.51 14.08
N GLU A 118 10.52 -3.26 14.25
CA GLU A 118 11.40 -3.61 13.14
C GLU A 118 10.62 -4.34 12.03
N LYS A 119 9.87 -5.38 12.39
CA LYS A 119 9.15 -6.19 11.41
C LYS A 119 8.01 -5.43 10.71
N THR A 120 7.29 -4.56 11.45
CA THR A 120 6.16 -3.82 10.87
C THR A 120 6.65 -2.73 9.93
N VAL A 121 7.67 -1.96 10.33
CA VAL A 121 8.22 -0.89 9.50
C VAL A 121 8.95 -1.47 8.29
N GLU A 122 9.74 -2.55 8.47
CA GLU A 122 10.36 -3.25 7.35
C GLU A 122 9.34 -3.68 6.31
N THR A 123 8.25 -4.35 6.72
CA THR A 123 7.26 -4.86 5.76
C THR A 123 6.45 -3.73 5.11
N ASN A 124 5.88 -2.82 5.94
CA ASN A 124 4.88 -1.86 5.46
C ASN A 124 5.50 -0.67 4.72
N TYR A 125 6.76 -0.33 5.03
CA TYR A 125 7.42 0.82 4.45
C TYR A 125 8.65 0.44 3.62
N TYR A 126 9.73 -0.09 4.22
CA TYR A 126 10.97 -0.32 3.49
C TYR A 126 10.83 -1.34 2.36
N ALA A 127 10.21 -2.47 2.60
CA ALA A 127 9.99 -3.49 1.57
C ALA A 127 9.02 -3.00 0.48
N THR A 128 7.95 -2.31 0.85
CA THR A 128 7.03 -1.69 -0.10
C THR A 128 7.74 -0.66 -0.98
N ARG A 129 8.57 0.20 -0.39
CA ARG A 129 9.40 1.17 -1.10
C ARG A 129 10.38 0.48 -2.03
N ALA A 130 11.17 -0.47 -1.52
CA ALA A 130 12.19 -1.18 -2.30
C ALA A 130 11.59 -1.92 -3.50
N PHE A 131 10.47 -2.63 -3.31
CA PHE A 131 9.77 -3.28 -4.40
C PHE A 131 9.22 -2.28 -5.42
N THR A 132 8.60 -1.21 -4.96
CA THR A 132 8.08 -0.15 -5.85
C THR A 132 9.18 0.45 -6.70
N GLU A 133 10.30 0.87 -6.08
CA GLU A 133 11.46 1.42 -6.78
C GLU A 133 12.04 0.42 -7.79
N TYR A 134 12.05 -0.87 -7.47
CA TYR A 134 12.53 -1.92 -8.36
C TYR A 134 11.66 -2.07 -9.62
N VAL A 135 10.34 -1.92 -9.51
CA VAL A 135 9.41 -2.10 -10.63
C VAL A 135 9.11 -0.81 -11.41
N LEU A 136 9.57 0.36 -10.96
CA LEU A 136 9.38 1.64 -11.66
C LEU A 136 9.75 1.59 -13.15
N PRO A 137 10.83 0.91 -13.59
CA PRO A 137 11.16 0.81 -15.01
C PRO A 137 10.12 0.09 -15.87
N LEU A 138 9.24 -0.72 -15.25
CA LEU A 138 8.14 -1.42 -15.93
C LEU A 138 6.82 -0.65 -15.87
N LEU A 139 6.75 0.45 -15.11
CA LEU A 139 5.53 1.25 -15.00
C LEU A 139 5.26 1.94 -16.34
N ALA A 140 4.03 1.83 -16.83
CA ALA A 140 3.58 2.51 -18.05
C ALA A 140 3.79 4.02 -17.97
N SER A 141 3.87 4.71 -19.10
CA SER A 141 4.10 6.16 -19.16
C SER A 141 3.02 7.00 -18.48
N ASP A 142 1.83 6.43 -18.32
CA ASP A 142 0.65 6.97 -17.63
C ASP A 142 0.24 6.07 -16.45
N GLY A 143 1.17 5.25 -15.97
CA GLY A 143 0.92 4.25 -14.92
C GLY A 143 0.69 4.88 -13.55
N LYS A 144 0.07 4.10 -12.66
CA LYS A 144 -0.27 4.53 -11.30
C LYS A 144 0.33 3.61 -10.24
N ILE A 145 0.74 4.23 -9.13
CA ILE A 145 1.12 3.54 -7.90
C ILE A 145 0.12 3.93 -6.82
N ILE A 146 -0.52 2.93 -6.22
CA ILE A 146 -1.54 3.13 -5.19
C ILE A 146 -1.07 2.45 -3.91
N ASN A 147 -0.71 3.25 -2.92
CA ASN A 147 -0.21 2.77 -1.63
C ASN A 147 -1.36 2.66 -0.62
N VAL A 148 -1.72 1.43 -0.25
CA VAL A 148 -2.73 1.20 0.79
C VAL A 148 -2.12 1.52 2.15
N SER A 149 -2.30 2.77 2.56
CA SER A 149 -1.92 3.29 3.87
C SER A 149 -3.04 3.06 4.89
N SER A 150 -3.33 4.03 5.72
CA SER A 150 -4.37 4.03 6.74
C SER A 150 -4.65 5.46 7.19
N ILE A 151 -5.81 5.73 7.76
CA ILE A 151 -6.06 6.98 8.51
C ILE A 151 -4.99 7.18 9.60
N ARG A 152 -4.46 6.07 10.17
CA ARG A 152 -3.35 6.07 11.13
C ARG A 152 -2.02 6.56 10.55
N GLY A 153 -1.91 6.62 9.21
CA GLY A 153 -0.78 7.22 8.50
C GLY A 153 -0.83 8.75 8.39
N LEU A 154 -1.94 9.40 8.75
CA LEU A 154 -2.01 10.86 8.81
C LEU A 154 -1.07 11.41 9.89
N TYR A 155 -0.49 12.56 9.64
CA TYR A 155 0.58 13.11 10.47
C TYR A 155 0.15 13.42 11.91
N LYS A 156 -1.10 13.79 12.13
CA LYS A 156 -1.69 14.02 13.46
C LYS A 156 -1.64 12.79 14.39
N TYR A 157 -1.54 11.57 13.83
CA TYR A 157 -1.44 10.34 14.62
C TYR A 157 0.00 9.91 14.93
N GLN A 158 1.01 10.68 14.50
CA GLN A 158 2.41 10.33 14.67
C GLN A 158 3.03 10.86 15.99
N GLY A 159 2.28 11.64 16.74
CA GLY A 159 2.76 12.36 17.91
C GLY A 159 3.37 13.73 17.56
N LYS A 160 3.44 14.62 18.54
CA LYS A 160 3.76 16.05 18.35
C LYS A 160 5.13 16.29 17.72
N THR A 161 6.13 15.49 18.09
CA THR A 161 7.51 15.63 17.58
C THR A 161 7.57 15.26 16.10
N LEU A 162 7.00 14.11 15.71
CA LEU A 162 7.01 13.67 14.33
C LEU A 162 6.05 14.50 13.47
N TYR A 163 4.92 14.94 14.02
CA TYR A 163 4.03 15.88 13.34
C TYR A 163 4.77 17.13 12.87
N LYS A 164 5.57 17.77 13.74
CA LYS A 164 6.36 18.94 13.36
C LYS A 164 7.40 18.66 12.28
N LYS A 165 8.02 17.49 12.31
CA LYS A 165 8.96 17.08 11.25
C LYS A 165 8.22 16.85 9.93
N LEU A 166 7.13 16.11 9.95
CA LEU A 166 6.34 15.73 8.76
C LEU A 166 5.61 16.92 8.11
N THR A 167 5.35 17.99 8.86
CA THR A 167 4.73 19.22 8.35
C THR A 167 5.73 20.34 8.08
N ASN A 168 7.03 20.06 8.23
CA ASN A 168 8.06 21.05 7.94
C ASN A 168 8.06 21.39 6.43
N PRO A 169 7.93 22.67 6.04
CA PRO A 169 7.99 23.07 4.61
C PRO A 169 9.32 22.72 3.94
N ASP A 170 10.41 22.63 4.72
CA ASP A 170 11.75 22.28 4.24
C ASP A 170 12.04 20.77 4.31
N PHE A 171 11.01 19.92 4.40
CA PHE A 171 11.14 18.46 4.48
C PHE A 171 11.97 17.90 3.33
N GLN A 172 12.96 17.07 3.68
CA GLN A 172 13.86 16.42 2.73
C GLN A 172 13.69 14.89 2.75
N PRO A 173 14.00 14.17 1.66
CA PRO A 173 13.91 12.71 1.61
C PRO A 173 14.63 11.99 2.76
N LYS A 174 15.76 12.50 3.23
CA LYS A 174 16.52 11.97 4.37
C LYS A 174 15.76 12.03 5.70
N ASP A 175 14.80 12.96 5.82
CA ASP A 175 14.02 13.11 7.06
C ASP A 175 13.14 11.88 7.34
N LEU A 176 12.82 11.07 6.33
CA LEU A 176 12.13 9.79 6.50
C LEU A 176 12.94 8.81 7.34
N ASP A 177 14.24 8.69 7.05
CA ASP A 177 15.12 7.81 7.80
C ASP A 177 15.39 8.38 9.22
N GLU A 178 15.54 9.70 9.35
CA GLU A 178 15.65 10.36 10.67
C GLU A 178 14.39 10.15 11.53
N ILE A 179 13.19 10.18 10.93
CA ILE A 179 11.93 9.90 11.63
C ILE A 179 11.91 8.46 12.14
N TYR A 180 12.35 7.50 11.31
CA TYR A 180 12.42 6.11 11.74
C TYR A 180 13.44 5.91 12.87
N GLU A 181 14.62 6.51 12.79
CA GLU A 181 15.63 6.42 13.84
C GLU A 181 15.14 7.02 15.18
N LEU A 182 14.44 8.14 15.14
CA LEU A 182 13.81 8.73 16.34
C LEU A 182 12.78 7.77 16.95
N PHE A 183 11.97 7.14 16.11
CA PHE A 183 10.98 6.16 16.55
C PHE A 183 11.67 4.92 17.15
N LEU A 184 12.71 4.41 16.49
CA LEU A 184 13.47 3.25 16.95
C LEU A 184 14.19 3.50 18.28
N ASP A 185 14.75 4.71 18.47
CA ASP A 185 15.35 5.11 19.75
C ASP A 185 14.30 5.16 20.89
N ALA A 186 13.14 5.77 20.60
CA ALA A 186 12.04 5.79 21.57
C ALA A 186 11.52 4.38 21.90
N ALA A 187 11.50 3.47 20.90
CA ALA A 187 11.13 2.07 21.10
C ALA A 187 12.12 1.32 22.00
N LYS A 188 13.42 1.52 21.78
CA LYS A 188 14.49 0.93 22.62
C LYS A 188 14.42 1.42 24.06
N LYS A 189 14.11 2.69 24.27
CA LYS A 189 14.00 3.32 25.59
C LYS A 189 12.62 3.19 26.23
N GLN A 190 11.60 2.74 25.49
CA GLN A 190 10.19 2.68 25.90
C GLN A 190 9.64 4.03 26.40
N ASN A 191 10.15 5.15 25.88
CA ASN A 191 9.84 6.51 26.29
C ASN A 191 9.07 7.33 25.24
N TYR A 192 8.18 6.69 24.48
CA TYR A 192 7.43 7.29 23.38
C TYR A 192 6.73 8.60 23.74
N GLN A 193 6.05 8.65 24.90
CA GLN A 193 5.34 9.85 25.35
C GLN A 193 6.29 11.02 25.64
N GLU A 194 7.40 10.75 26.35
CA GLU A 194 8.43 11.75 26.66
C GLU A 194 9.08 12.29 25.39
N ALA A 195 9.29 11.42 24.41
CA ALA A 195 9.79 11.80 23.06
C ALA A 195 8.73 12.54 22.22
N GLY A 196 7.47 12.56 22.66
CA GLY A 196 6.35 13.17 21.92
C GLY A 196 6.04 12.45 20.59
N ILE A 197 6.18 11.12 20.59
CA ILE A 197 6.05 10.24 19.42
C ILE A 197 4.94 9.22 19.67
N THR A 198 4.23 8.79 18.61
CA THR A 198 3.27 7.67 18.72
C THR A 198 3.95 6.41 19.26
N GLY A 199 3.26 5.64 20.11
CA GLY A 199 3.76 4.35 20.57
C GLY A 199 3.47 3.20 19.61
N SER A 200 2.71 3.42 18.53
CA SER A 200 2.30 2.38 17.58
C SER A 200 3.24 2.26 16.39
N CYS A 201 3.85 1.08 16.22
CA CYS A 201 4.66 0.78 15.04
C CYS A 201 3.81 0.72 13.76
N TYR A 202 2.53 0.41 13.87
CA TYR A 202 1.63 0.47 12.73
C TYR A 202 1.43 1.92 12.27
N ASN A 203 1.17 2.86 13.21
CA ASN A 203 1.00 4.26 12.88
C ASN A 203 2.23 4.80 12.14
N ILE A 204 3.43 4.61 12.72
CA ILE A 204 4.67 5.12 12.10
C ILE A 204 4.91 4.48 10.72
N SER A 205 4.68 3.16 10.55
CA SER A 205 4.89 2.50 9.26
C SER A 205 3.98 3.08 8.17
N LYS A 206 2.73 3.39 8.51
CA LYS A 206 1.77 4.01 7.58
C LYS A 206 2.04 5.51 7.40
N GLY A 207 2.53 6.20 8.43
CA GLY A 207 3.00 7.59 8.35
C GLY A 207 4.17 7.76 7.38
N LEU A 208 5.19 6.89 7.50
CA LEU A 208 6.33 6.86 6.59
C LEU A 208 5.92 6.55 5.15
N LEU A 209 5.01 5.58 4.94
CA LEU A 209 4.49 5.25 3.61
C LEU A 209 3.74 6.44 2.98
N THR A 210 2.91 7.13 3.77
CA THR A 210 2.17 8.32 3.33
C THR A 210 3.13 9.47 3.01
N ALA A 211 4.11 9.74 3.88
CA ALA A 211 5.10 10.79 3.68
C ALA A 211 6.01 10.50 2.48
N TRP A 212 6.48 9.27 2.32
CA TRP A 212 7.26 8.86 1.15
C TRP A 212 6.48 9.06 -0.16
N THR A 213 5.20 8.72 -0.18
CA THR A 213 4.34 8.93 -1.35
C THR A 213 4.27 10.41 -1.72
N TYR A 214 4.10 11.27 -0.72
CA TYR A 214 3.92 12.71 -0.90
C TYR A 214 5.22 13.46 -1.18
N TYR A 215 6.30 13.17 -0.47
CA TYR A 215 7.54 13.94 -0.55
C TYR A 215 8.58 13.39 -1.52
N VAL A 216 8.53 12.09 -1.85
CA VAL A 216 9.60 11.43 -2.60
C VAL A 216 9.08 10.72 -3.84
N LEU A 217 8.11 9.81 -3.68
CA LEU A 217 7.70 8.94 -4.78
C LEU A 217 7.12 9.76 -5.94
N LYS A 218 6.22 10.70 -5.68
CA LYS A 218 5.60 11.52 -6.73
C LYS A 218 6.62 12.26 -7.61
N ASP A 219 7.75 12.69 -7.02
CA ASP A 219 8.79 13.44 -7.71
C ASP A 219 9.78 12.51 -8.45
N SER A 220 9.75 11.21 -8.15
CA SER A 220 10.51 10.17 -8.86
C SER A 220 9.82 9.68 -10.12
N LEU A 221 8.54 10.02 -10.31
CA LEU A 221 7.72 9.59 -11.42
C LEU A 221 7.97 10.44 -12.67
N LYS A 222 7.69 9.85 -13.85
CA LYS A 222 7.96 10.47 -15.16
C LYS A 222 6.66 10.63 -15.96
N GLY A 223 6.62 11.70 -16.76
CA GLY A 223 5.49 11.92 -17.68
C GLY A 223 4.16 12.08 -16.94
N ASP A 224 3.20 11.23 -17.29
CA ASP A 224 1.85 11.23 -16.71
C ASP A 224 1.68 10.18 -15.60
N GLN A 225 2.78 9.57 -15.13
CA GLN A 225 2.76 8.64 -14.00
C GLN A 225 2.30 9.35 -12.72
N GLN A 226 1.54 8.63 -11.89
CA GLN A 226 0.97 9.17 -10.66
C GLN A 226 1.15 8.22 -9.48
N ALA A 227 1.26 8.76 -8.28
CA ALA A 227 1.24 8.00 -7.04
C ALA A 227 0.18 8.57 -6.09
N PHE A 228 -0.46 7.68 -5.33
CA PHE A 228 -1.46 8.04 -4.33
C PHE A 228 -1.27 7.19 -3.08
N SER A 229 -1.61 7.75 -1.93
CA SER A 229 -1.84 6.98 -0.72
C SER A 229 -3.30 7.06 -0.32
N LEU A 230 -3.82 6.04 0.37
CA LEU A 230 -5.20 6.01 0.79
C LEU A 230 -5.41 5.23 2.10
N CYS A 231 -6.55 5.48 2.74
CA CYS A 231 -7.11 4.60 3.75
C CYS A 231 -8.29 3.82 3.14
N PRO A 232 -8.29 2.48 3.20
CA PRO A 232 -9.42 1.67 2.70
C PRO A 232 -10.62 1.64 3.64
N GLY A 233 -10.51 2.29 4.81
CA GLY A 233 -11.44 2.16 5.91
C GLY A 233 -11.06 1.01 6.87
N TRP A 234 -11.79 0.90 7.98
CA TRP A 234 -11.63 -0.19 8.93
C TRP A 234 -12.53 -1.35 8.53
N CYS A 235 -11.93 -2.33 7.83
CA CYS A 235 -12.63 -3.44 7.20
C CYS A 235 -12.48 -4.74 7.98
N ARG A 236 -13.53 -5.56 8.03
CA ARG A 236 -13.56 -6.91 8.61
C ARG A 236 -12.69 -7.86 7.81
N THR A 237 -11.46 -7.97 8.21
CA THR A 237 -10.41 -8.85 7.69
C THR A 237 -9.65 -9.43 8.87
N ASP A 238 -8.73 -10.36 8.64
CA ASP A 238 -7.85 -10.88 9.70
C ASP A 238 -7.08 -9.76 10.43
N MET A 239 -6.76 -8.67 9.72
CA MET A 239 -6.06 -7.52 10.28
C MET A 239 -7.00 -6.58 11.03
N GLY A 240 -8.19 -6.34 10.51
CA GLY A 240 -9.15 -5.38 11.06
C GLY A 240 -10.00 -5.94 12.20
N GLY A 241 -10.16 -7.28 12.26
CA GLY A 241 -10.97 -7.98 13.26
C GLY A 241 -12.47 -7.82 13.05
N GLU A 242 -13.25 -8.53 13.88
CA GLU A 242 -14.71 -8.59 13.76
C GLU A 242 -15.43 -7.28 14.09
N LYS A 243 -14.82 -6.42 14.94
CA LYS A 243 -15.39 -5.13 15.35
C LYS A 243 -15.27 -4.05 14.27
N ALA A 244 -14.63 -4.36 13.14
CA ALA A 244 -14.47 -3.39 12.07
C ALA A 244 -15.84 -2.99 11.48
N LEU A 245 -15.95 -1.70 11.10
CA LEU A 245 -17.22 -1.08 10.70
C LEU A 245 -17.64 -1.46 9.28
N LYS A 246 -16.66 -1.66 8.38
CA LYS A 246 -16.90 -2.01 6.97
C LYS A 246 -16.72 -3.50 6.74
N ASN A 247 -17.40 -4.05 5.75
CA ASN A 247 -17.10 -5.38 5.24
C ASN A 247 -15.80 -5.37 4.43
N ALA A 248 -15.18 -6.53 4.23
CA ALA A 248 -13.94 -6.63 3.47
C ALA A 248 -14.10 -6.18 2.01
N ASP A 249 -15.26 -6.41 1.41
CA ASP A 249 -15.60 -6.05 0.03
C ASP A 249 -15.85 -4.54 -0.17
N GLU A 250 -16.00 -3.76 0.89
CA GLU A 250 -16.09 -2.30 0.84
C GLU A 250 -14.70 -1.63 0.84
N GLY A 251 -13.66 -2.36 1.32
CA GLY A 251 -12.27 -1.86 1.37
C GLY A 251 -11.70 -1.41 0.02
N PRO A 252 -11.99 -2.10 -1.10
CA PRO A 252 -11.56 -1.70 -2.43
C PRO A 252 -12.13 -0.40 -2.98
N ASP A 253 -13.17 0.20 -2.41
CA ASP A 253 -13.90 1.34 -2.98
C ASP A 253 -13.01 2.51 -3.40
N THR A 254 -12.14 2.98 -2.52
CA THR A 254 -11.24 4.09 -2.83
C THR A 254 -10.09 3.64 -3.73
N ILE A 255 -9.66 2.36 -3.64
CA ILE A 255 -8.62 1.82 -4.51
C ILE A 255 -9.12 1.79 -5.95
N GLU A 256 -10.32 1.23 -6.19
CA GLU A 256 -10.93 1.14 -7.52
C GLU A 256 -11.18 2.54 -8.10
N TYR A 257 -11.68 3.48 -7.29
CA TYR A 257 -11.83 4.88 -7.69
C TYR A 257 -10.51 5.46 -8.21
N LEU A 258 -9.39 5.27 -7.51
CA LEU A 258 -8.08 5.75 -7.93
C LEU A 258 -7.54 5.02 -9.17
N ILE A 259 -7.82 3.73 -9.33
CA ILE A 259 -7.49 2.97 -10.55
C ILE A 259 -8.18 3.59 -11.77
N ASP A 260 -9.44 3.96 -11.63
CA ASP A 260 -10.28 4.43 -12.73
C ASP A 260 -10.22 5.95 -12.96
N LEU A 261 -9.52 6.71 -12.11
CA LEU A 261 -9.30 8.14 -12.35
C LEU A 261 -8.69 8.37 -13.74
N PRO A 262 -9.16 9.38 -14.51
CA PRO A 262 -8.56 9.71 -15.80
C PRO A 262 -7.08 10.04 -15.70
N TYR A 263 -6.26 9.54 -16.62
CA TYR A 263 -4.80 9.75 -16.64
C TYR A 263 -4.37 11.23 -16.79
N LYS A 264 -5.22 12.08 -17.36
CA LYS A 264 -4.93 13.50 -17.54
C LYS A 264 -5.38 14.37 -16.38
N LEU A 265 -5.46 13.78 -15.18
CA LEU A 265 -5.83 14.55 -14.02
C LEU A 265 -4.72 15.49 -13.57
N ASN A 266 -5.21 16.58 -13.01
CA ASN A 266 -4.47 17.67 -12.42
C ASN A 266 -3.26 17.17 -11.61
N LYS A 267 -2.05 17.65 -11.91
CA LYS A 267 -0.82 17.33 -11.17
C LYS A 267 -0.95 17.62 -9.66
N GLU A 268 -1.90 18.45 -9.29
CA GLU A 268 -2.16 18.84 -7.90
C GLU A 268 -2.60 17.68 -6.99
N ILE A 269 -3.18 16.61 -7.54
CA ILE A 269 -3.57 15.44 -6.73
C ILE A 269 -2.49 14.36 -6.64
N ASN A 270 -1.39 14.48 -7.43
CA ASN A 270 -0.29 13.53 -7.38
C ASN A 270 0.41 13.57 -6.01
N GLY A 271 0.65 12.42 -5.42
CA GLY A 271 1.22 12.27 -4.09
C GLY A 271 0.20 12.40 -2.94
N LYS A 272 -1.03 12.77 -3.20
CA LYS A 272 -2.03 13.08 -2.17
C LYS A 272 -2.64 11.82 -1.53
N PHE A 273 -3.27 12.06 -0.38
CA PHE A 273 -3.93 11.03 0.42
C PHE A 273 -5.45 11.07 0.20
N PHE A 274 -6.06 9.88 0.10
CA PHE A 274 -7.50 9.73 -0.11
C PHE A 274 -8.17 8.90 0.99
N LEU A 275 -9.34 9.34 1.41
CA LEU A 275 -10.24 8.63 2.31
C LEU A 275 -11.66 8.70 1.73
N GLU A 276 -12.31 7.54 1.57
CA GLU A 276 -13.69 7.47 1.05
C GLU A 276 -13.89 8.21 -0.29
N LYS A 277 -12.89 8.08 -1.18
CA LYS A 277 -12.81 8.74 -2.50
C LYS A 277 -12.59 10.26 -2.46
N GLU A 278 -12.48 10.84 -1.27
CA GLU A 278 -12.24 12.25 -1.07
C GLU A 278 -10.76 12.54 -0.78
N LEU A 279 -10.29 13.69 -1.26
CA LEU A 279 -8.97 14.18 -0.96
C LEU A 279 -8.89 14.64 0.49
N VAL A 280 -7.91 14.15 1.23
CA VAL A 280 -7.69 14.53 2.63
C VAL A 280 -6.27 15.08 2.78
N GLU A 281 -6.15 16.20 3.47
CA GLU A 281 -4.85 16.73 3.83
C GLU A 281 -4.13 15.79 4.82
N ASN A 282 -2.82 15.65 4.66
CA ASN A 282 -2.01 14.74 5.49
C ASN A 282 -1.86 15.20 6.96
N ASN A 283 -2.46 16.30 7.33
CA ASN A 283 -2.38 16.95 8.65
C ASN A 283 -3.02 16.15 9.77
#